data_fe96a2d84e2bab3d8a324982f7044c96
#
_entry.id   fe96a2d84e2bab3d8a324982f7044c96
#
_cell.length_a   1.000
_cell.length_b   1.000
_cell.length_c   1.000
_cell.angle_alpha   90.00
_cell.angle_beta   90.00
_cell.angle_gamma   90.00
#
_symmetry.space_group_name_H-M   'P 1'
#
loop_
_entity.id
_entity.type
_entity.pdbx_description
1 polymer ?
#
loop_
_entity_poly.entity_id
_entity_poly.type
_entity_poly.pdbx_seq_one_letter_code
_entity_poly.pdbx_strand_id
1 'polypeptide(L)'
;MKYVLLSFFLFTTAVTFGQTRQIVQVRKDSISPFPFSPGIISNGLLFVSGQVGTDPKTGKLIPGGTEAETEQTIQNIKTILEAGKASLTDVMSVTVYLSNMDDFAKMNAIYQTHFKAGNFPARTTVGVAKLVYESAVEMTMTAAVKKK
;
A
#
# COMPACT_ATOMS: atom_id res chain seq x y z
N MET A 1 70.46 10.71 9.88
CA MET A 1 69.12 10.17 10.30
C MET A 1 68.11 10.48 9.20
N LYS A 2 67.64 9.46 8.47
CA LYS A 2 66.63 9.62 7.40
C LYS A 2 65.26 9.26 8.02
N TYR A 3 64.33 10.21 8.07
CA TYR A 3 62.93 9.95 8.50
C TYR A 3 62.16 9.45 7.31
N VAL A 4 61.62 8.21 7.42
CA VAL A 4 60.68 7.65 6.46
C VAL A 4 59.27 8.03 6.94
N LEU A 5 58.59 8.93 6.21
CA LEU A 5 57.19 9.24 6.42
C LEU A 5 56.35 8.14 5.79
N LEU A 6 55.71 7.33 6.64
CA LEU A 6 54.74 6.29 6.22
C LEU A 6 53.35 6.95 6.10
N SER A 7 52.94 7.26 4.87
CA SER A 7 51.61 7.82 4.61
C SER A 7 50.55 6.68 4.63
N PHE A 8 49.73 6.68 5.66
CA PHE A 8 48.62 5.74 5.77
C PHE A 8 47.42 6.25 4.91
N PHE A 9 47.19 5.62 3.76
CA PHE A 9 46.02 5.90 2.93
C PHE A 9 44.81 5.15 3.52
N LEU A 10 43.91 5.90 4.16
CA LEU A 10 42.63 5.36 4.63
C LEU A 10 41.69 5.21 3.42
N PHE A 11 41.51 3.98 2.91
CA PHE A 11 40.53 3.68 1.90
C PHE A 11 39.15 3.62 2.57
N THR A 12 38.35 4.68 2.46
CA THR A 12 36.92 4.66 2.82
C THR A 12 36.14 4.07 1.66
N THR A 13 35.70 2.82 1.80
CA THR A 13 34.76 2.21 0.87
C THR A 13 33.36 2.84 1.09
N ALA A 14 32.94 3.69 0.17
CA ALA A 14 31.55 4.18 0.14
C ALA A 14 30.66 3.03 -0.30
N VAL A 15 29.87 2.47 0.62
CA VAL A 15 28.81 1.51 0.30
C VAL A 15 27.64 2.30 -0.28
N THR A 16 27.52 2.31 -1.61
CA THR A 16 26.35 2.86 -2.29
C THR A 16 25.19 1.86 -2.17
N PHE A 17 24.20 2.16 -1.33
CA PHE A 17 22.93 1.46 -1.32
C PHE A 17 22.12 1.88 -2.55
N GLY A 18 22.15 1.08 -3.60
CA GLY A 18 21.23 1.25 -4.73
C GLY A 18 19.78 1.12 -4.24
N GLN A 19 18.90 2.04 -4.65
CA GLN A 19 17.47 1.91 -4.39
C GLN A 19 16.93 0.66 -5.07
N THR A 20 16.52 -0.35 -4.29
CA THR A 20 15.89 -1.56 -4.81
C THR A 20 14.40 -1.30 -4.96
N ARG A 21 13.89 -1.33 -6.20
CA ARG A 21 12.47 -1.33 -6.51
C ARG A 21 12.04 -2.76 -6.80
N GLN A 22 11.11 -3.31 -5.99
CA GLN A 22 10.54 -4.63 -6.19
C GLN A 22 9.05 -4.52 -6.45
N ILE A 23 8.56 -5.11 -7.54
CA ILE A 23 7.13 -5.21 -7.85
C ILE A 23 6.54 -6.33 -7.00
N VAL A 24 5.41 -6.06 -6.34
CA VAL A 24 4.59 -7.05 -5.65
C VAL A 24 3.59 -7.62 -6.65
N GLN A 25 3.63 -8.94 -6.84
CA GLN A 25 2.67 -9.67 -7.67
C GLN A 25 1.74 -10.49 -6.78
N VAL A 26 0.43 -10.32 -6.95
CA VAL A 26 -0.59 -11.08 -6.22
C VAL A 26 -0.75 -12.49 -6.79
N ARG A 27 -0.53 -12.66 -8.10
CA ARG A 27 -0.54 -13.95 -8.80
C ARG A 27 0.81 -14.20 -9.44
N LYS A 28 1.39 -15.36 -9.22
CA LYS A 28 2.75 -15.71 -9.68
C LYS A 28 2.92 -15.70 -11.20
N ASP A 29 1.85 -15.94 -11.95
CA ASP A 29 1.93 -16.22 -13.40
C ASP A 29 1.20 -15.16 -14.26
N SER A 30 0.84 -14.01 -13.71
CA SER A 30 0.16 -12.97 -14.48
C SER A 30 0.86 -11.63 -14.40
N ILE A 31 1.29 -11.14 -15.56
CA ILE A 31 1.59 -9.71 -15.71
C ILE A 31 0.25 -8.98 -15.57
N SER A 32 0.21 -7.94 -14.73
CA SER A 32 -0.98 -7.10 -14.61
C SER A 32 -1.40 -6.59 -15.98
N PRO A 33 -2.66 -6.75 -16.41
CA PRO A 33 -3.13 -6.18 -17.66
C PRO A 33 -3.26 -4.66 -17.59
N PHE A 34 -3.10 -4.07 -16.42
CA PHE A 34 -3.18 -2.64 -16.16
C PHE A 34 -1.81 -1.98 -16.25
N PRO A 35 -1.73 -0.69 -16.63
CA PRO A 35 -0.46 0.05 -16.74
C PRO A 35 0.11 0.47 -15.36
N PHE A 36 -0.14 -0.34 -14.33
CA PHE A 36 0.37 -0.14 -12.96
C PHE A 36 0.61 -1.47 -12.25
N SER A 37 1.46 -1.43 -11.24
CA SER A 37 1.72 -2.58 -10.36
C SER A 37 0.77 -2.56 -9.17
N PRO A 38 0.27 -3.71 -8.69
CA PRO A 38 -0.56 -3.78 -7.47
C PRO A 38 0.13 -3.17 -6.24
N GLY A 39 1.42 -3.37 -6.13
CA GLY A 39 2.24 -2.77 -5.09
C GLY A 39 3.72 -2.72 -5.47
N ILE A 40 4.44 -1.80 -4.83
CA ILE A 40 5.89 -1.63 -5.00
C ILE A 40 6.55 -1.57 -3.64
N ILE A 41 7.59 -2.39 -3.44
CA ILE A 41 8.46 -2.29 -2.27
C ILE A 41 9.69 -1.48 -2.66
N SER A 42 10.00 -0.46 -1.87
CA SER A 42 11.24 0.32 -1.95
C SER A 42 11.63 0.83 -0.56
N ASN A 43 12.90 0.71 -0.22
CA ASN A 43 13.48 1.20 1.03
C ASN A 43 12.73 0.75 2.30
N GLY A 44 12.21 -0.48 2.32
CA GLY A 44 11.48 -1.03 3.47
C GLY A 44 10.03 -0.53 3.58
N LEU A 45 9.50 0.15 2.56
CA LEU A 45 8.11 0.54 2.45
C LEU A 45 7.44 -0.20 1.29
N LEU A 46 6.22 -0.62 1.51
CA LEU A 46 5.31 -1.14 0.50
C LEU A 46 4.26 -0.08 0.18
N PHE A 47 4.27 0.37 -1.06
CA PHE A 47 3.26 1.27 -1.63
C PHE A 47 2.22 0.43 -2.35
N VAL A 48 0.98 0.47 -1.89
CA VAL A 48 -0.16 -0.25 -2.49
C VAL A 48 -0.90 0.71 -3.41
N SER A 49 -1.12 0.31 -4.66
CA SER A 49 -1.93 1.08 -5.61
C SER A 49 -3.39 1.17 -5.17
N GLY A 50 -4.11 2.18 -5.66
CA GLY A 50 -5.54 2.34 -5.41
C GLY A 50 -6.32 1.06 -5.66
N GLN A 51 -7.12 0.67 -4.69
CA GLN A 51 -8.01 -0.47 -4.75
C GLN A 51 -9.44 -0.01 -4.54
N VAL A 52 -10.35 -0.63 -5.27
CA VAL A 52 -11.80 -0.47 -5.15
C VAL A 52 -12.46 -1.81 -4.80
N GLY A 53 -13.74 -1.80 -4.48
CA GLY A 53 -14.49 -2.98 -4.04
C GLY A 53 -14.81 -3.98 -5.15
N THR A 54 -13.85 -4.32 -6.01
CA THR A 54 -14.05 -5.34 -7.05
C THR A 54 -13.81 -6.75 -6.52
N ASP A 55 -14.65 -7.69 -6.94
CA ASP A 55 -14.42 -9.12 -6.74
C ASP A 55 -13.20 -9.56 -7.57
N PRO A 56 -12.16 -10.13 -6.95
CA PRO A 56 -10.93 -10.53 -7.65
C PRO A 56 -11.12 -11.68 -8.66
N LYS A 57 -12.25 -12.39 -8.61
CA LYS A 57 -12.57 -13.47 -9.57
C LYS A 57 -13.22 -12.95 -10.84
N THR A 58 -14.12 -11.99 -10.70
CA THR A 58 -14.91 -11.46 -11.82
C THR A 58 -14.41 -10.13 -12.34
N GLY A 59 -13.63 -9.39 -11.55
CA GLY A 59 -13.18 -8.02 -11.83
C GLY A 59 -14.27 -6.97 -11.77
N LYS A 60 -15.50 -7.36 -11.36
CA LYS A 60 -16.65 -6.46 -11.25
C LYS A 60 -16.79 -5.94 -9.83
N LEU A 61 -17.32 -4.71 -9.72
CA LEU A 61 -17.68 -4.13 -8.43
C LEU A 61 -18.71 -5.03 -7.74
N ILE A 62 -18.54 -5.28 -6.43
CA ILE A 62 -19.49 -6.06 -5.67
C ILE A 62 -20.75 -5.24 -5.38
N PRO A 63 -21.92 -5.88 -5.29
CA PRO A 63 -23.14 -5.20 -4.87
C PRO A 63 -23.14 -4.92 -3.37
N GLY A 64 -23.92 -3.92 -2.92
CA GLY A 64 -24.12 -3.63 -1.50
C GLY A 64 -23.67 -2.24 -1.06
N GLY A 65 -23.22 -1.40 -2.00
CA GLY A 65 -22.90 0.00 -1.74
C GLY A 65 -21.65 0.19 -0.89
N THR A 66 -21.56 1.34 -0.26
CA THR A 66 -20.33 1.83 0.39
C THR A 66 -19.77 0.90 1.46
N GLU A 67 -20.62 0.28 2.29
CA GLU A 67 -20.18 -0.66 3.33
C GLU A 67 -19.54 -1.91 2.72
N ALA A 68 -20.24 -2.56 1.78
CA ALA A 68 -19.73 -3.76 1.14
C ALA A 68 -18.47 -3.46 0.31
N GLU A 69 -18.48 -2.37 -0.45
CA GLU A 69 -17.31 -1.95 -1.23
C GLU A 69 -16.11 -1.61 -0.35
N THR A 70 -16.33 -0.98 0.83
CA THR A 70 -15.25 -0.69 1.80
C THR A 70 -14.62 -1.99 2.31
N GLU A 71 -15.45 -2.96 2.70
CA GLU A 71 -14.98 -4.28 3.13
C GLU A 71 -14.14 -4.94 2.05
N GLN A 72 -14.66 -5.03 0.82
CA GLN A 72 -13.96 -5.68 -0.27
C GLN A 72 -12.67 -4.94 -0.66
N THR A 73 -12.69 -3.60 -0.66
CA THR A 73 -11.49 -2.79 -0.91
C THR A 73 -10.38 -3.12 0.06
N ILE A 74 -10.69 -3.22 1.37
CA ILE A 74 -9.71 -3.57 2.40
C ILE A 74 -9.22 -5.02 2.21
N GLN A 75 -10.09 -5.97 1.84
CA GLN A 75 -9.68 -7.34 1.54
C GLN A 75 -8.73 -7.41 0.33
N ASN A 76 -9.00 -6.64 -0.72
CA ASN A 76 -8.11 -6.55 -1.89
C ASN A 76 -6.72 -6.00 -1.48
N ILE A 77 -6.69 -4.95 -0.66
CA ILE A 77 -5.45 -4.39 -0.12
C ILE A 77 -4.71 -5.42 0.75
N LYS A 78 -5.40 -6.15 1.64
CA LYS A 78 -4.78 -7.19 2.47
C LYS A 78 -4.04 -8.22 1.62
N THR A 79 -4.65 -8.65 0.52
CA THR A 79 -4.01 -9.61 -0.41
C THR A 79 -2.69 -9.06 -0.96
N ILE A 80 -2.62 -7.77 -1.28
CA ILE A 80 -1.39 -7.13 -1.77
C ILE A 80 -0.37 -6.97 -0.64
N LEU A 81 -0.81 -6.58 0.56
CA LEU A 81 0.05 -6.47 1.73
C LEU A 81 0.71 -7.82 2.04
N GLU A 82 -0.06 -8.91 2.09
CA GLU A 82 0.43 -10.27 2.35
C GLU A 82 1.43 -10.74 1.28
N ALA A 83 1.14 -10.48 0.00
CA ALA A 83 2.06 -10.76 -1.09
C ALA A 83 3.39 -9.96 -0.95
N GLY A 84 3.32 -8.75 -0.39
CA GLY A 84 4.45 -7.90 -0.05
C GLY A 84 5.08 -8.20 1.31
N LYS A 85 4.63 -9.24 2.04
CA LYS A 85 5.09 -9.64 3.39
C LYS A 85 4.82 -8.59 4.48
N ALA A 86 3.71 -7.87 4.33
CA ALA A 86 3.16 -6.95 5.31
C ALA A 86 1.74 -7.37 5.68
N SER A 87 1.16 -6.68 6.66
CA SER A 87 -0.22 -6.86 7.13
C SER A 87 -0.84 -5.52 7.44
N LEU A 88 -2.13 -5.48 7.79
CA LEU A 88 -2.80 -4.23 8.19
C LEU A 88 -2.15 -3.60 9.43
N THR A 89 -1.51 -4.37 10.31
CA THR A 89 -0.80 -3.84 11.49
C THR A 89 0.49 -3.09 11.13
N ASP A 90 1.01 -3.30 9.92
CA ASP A 90 2.21 -2.65 9.43
C ASP A 90 1.89 -1.38 8.61
N VAL A 91 0.58 -1.08 8.41
CA VAL A 91 0.14 0.10 7.64
C VAL A 91 0.42 1.37 8.43
N MET A 92 1.09 2.31 7.79
CA MET A 92 1.49 3.60 8.36
C MET A 92 0.60 4.74 7.86
N SER A 93 0.14 4.66 6.63
CA SER A 93 -0.67 5.71 6.01
C SER A 93 -1.74 5.14 5.09
N VAL A 94 -2.91 5.75 5.11
CA VAL A 94 -4.06 5.44 4.27
C VAL A 94 -4.61 6.72 3.66
N THR A 95 -4.89 6.70 2.36
CA THR A 95 -5.74 7.71 1.73
C THR A 95 -7.03 7.03 1.29
N VAL A 96 -8.15 7.61 1.67
CA VAL A 96 -9.49 7.19 1.30
C VAL A 96 -10.11 8.23 0.39
N TYR A 97 -10.62 7.80 -0.74
CA TYR A 97 -11.38 8.60 -1.69
C TYR A 97 -12.83 8.11 -1.65
N LEU A 98 -13.78 9.05 -1.50
CA LEU A 98 -15.22 8.77 -1.50
C LEU A 98 -15.88 9.51 -2.67
N SER A 99 -16.70 8.84 -3.45
CA SER A 99 -17.52 9.47 -4.49
C SER A 99 -18.67 10.29 -3.90
N ASN A 100 -19.08 9.98 -2.66
CA ASN A 100 -20.05 10.74 -1.89
C ASN A 100 -19.60 10.87 -0.43
N MET A 101 -19.38 12.09 0.06
CA MET A 101 -18.96 12.34 1.45
C MET A 101 -20.07 12.05 2.47
N ASP A 102 -21.33 11.97 2.09
CA ASP A 102 -22.42 11.56 2.98
C ASP A 102 -22.24 10.10 3.47
N ASP A 103 -21.48 9.31 2.74
CA ASP A 103 -21.17 7.92 3.08
C ASP A 103 -19.95 7.78 4.03
N PHE A 104 -19.36 8.90 4.48
CA PHE A 104 -18.19 8.87 5.38
C PHE A 104 -18.43 8.00 6.62
N ALA A 105 -19.58 8.13 7.27
CA ALA A 105 -19.89 7.37 8.47
C ALA A 105 -19.99 5.86 8.19
N LYS A 106 -20.59 5.46 7.07
CA LYS A 106 -20.71 4.07 6.65
C LYS A 106 -19.34 3.46 6.36
N MET A 107 -18.53 4.13 5.54
CA MET A 107 -17.15 3.71 5.26
C MET A 107 -16.36 3.59 6.57
N ASN A 108 -16.45 4.58 7.46
CA ASN A 108 -15.68 4.62 8.69
C ASN A 108 -16.07 3.51 9.67
N ALA A 109 -17.34 3.12 9.72
CA ALA A 109 -17.81 1.99 10.54
C ALA A 109 -17.11 0.67 10.14
N ILE A 110 -17.03 0.39 8.84
CA ILE A 110 -16.34 -0.80 8.32
C ILE A 110 -14.82 -0.68 8.52
N TYR A 111 -14.24 0.49 8.23
CA TYR A 111 -12.81 0.74 8.40
C TYR A 111 -12.34 0.40 9.84
N GLN A 112 -13.10 0.81 10.86
CA GLN A 112 -12.77 0.57 12.26
C GLN A 112 -12.77 -0.91 12.66
N THR A 113 -13.45 -1.79 11.93
CA THR A 113 -13.42 -3.23 12.21
C THR A 113 -12.07 -3.85 11.84
N HIS A 114 -11.33 -3.24 10.93
CA HIS A 114 -10.05 -3.73 10.43
C HIS A 114 -8.83 -3.16 11.14
N PHE A 115 -8.95 -1.97 11.75
CA PHE A 115 -7.87 -1.30 12.46
C PHE A 115 -8.21 -1.16 13.95
N LYS A 116 -7.36 -1.71 14.81
CA LYS A 116 -7.60 -1.70 16.27
C LYS A 116 -7.35 -0.31 16.85
N ALA A 117 -8.19 0.06 17.81
CA ALA A 117 -7.97 1.27 18.62
C ALA A 117 -6.56 1.27 19.24
N GLY A 118 -5.90 2.42 19.19
CA GLY A 118 -4.51 2.58 19.66
C GLY A 118 -3.44 2.22 18.62
N ASN A 119 -3.83 1.66 17.47
CA ASN A 119 -2.90 1.37 16.35
C ASN A 119 -3.49 1.79 14.98
N PHE A 120 -4.21 2.92 14.97
CA PHE A 120 -4.69 3.47 13.71
C PHE A 120 -3.53 4.07 12.89
N PRO A 121 -3.47 3.81 11.58
CA PRO A 121 -2.54 4.51 10.70
C PRO A 121 -2.93 6.00 10.56
N ALA A 122 -1.98 6.82 10.13
CA ALA A 122 -2.31 8.15 9.65
C ALA A 122 -3.29 8.05 8.47
N ARG A 123 -4.37 8.85 8.46
CA ARG A 123 -5.39 8.76 7.42
C ARG A 123 -5.81 10.13 6.91
N THR A 124 -5.96 10.23 5.59
CA THR A 124 -6.65 11.32 4.90
C THR A 124 -7.89 10.76 4.21
N THR A 125 -9.03 11.45 4.31
CA THR A 125 -10.25 11.10 3.58
C THR A 125 -10.72 12.32 2.81
N VAL A 126 -10.98 12.15 1.51
CA VAL A 126 -11.42 13.23 0.61
C VAL A 126 -12.58 12.79 -0.27
N GLY A 127 -13.49 13.69 -0.55
CA GLY A 127 -14.51 13.52 -1.56
C GLY A 127 -13.93 13.81 -2.95
N VAL A 128 -14.30 13.02 -3.94
CA VAL A 128 -13.91 13.17 -5.34
C VAL A 128 -15.12 13.18 -6.25
N ALA A 129 -14.98 13.73 -7.42
CA ALA A 129 -16.09 13.86 -8.37
C ALA A 129 -16.57 12.49 -8.90
N LYS A 130 -15.64 11.53 -9.10
CA LYS A 130 -15.94 10.20 -9.62
C LYS A 130 -14.75 9.26 -9.35
N LEU A 131 -15.04 7.99 -9.16
CA LEU A 131 -14.07 6.89 -9.07
C LEU A 131 -14.23 5.91 -10.24
N VAL A 132 -13.22 5.09 -10.46
CA VAL A 132 -13.24 4.04 -11.49
C VAL A 132 -14.39 3.06 -11.21
N TYR A 133 -14.99 2.52 -12.25
CA TYR A 133 -16.15 1.61 -12.18
C TYR A 133 -17.37 2.20 -11.43
N GLU A 134 -17.39 3.52 -11.23
CA GLU A 134 -18.43 4.19 -10.41
C GLU A 134 -18.47 3.70 -8.96
N SER A 135 -17.32 3.25 -8.45
CA SER A 135 -17.21 2.78 -7.07
C SER A 135 -17.51 3.88 -6.06
N ALA A 136 -18.03 3.48 -4.90
CA ALA A 136 -18.28 4.39 -3.78
C ALA A 136 -17.00 4.78 -3.05
N VAL A 137 -16.01 3.89 -3.01
CA VAL A 137 -14.77 4.07 -2.26
C VAL A 137 -13.56 3.52 -3.02
N GLU A 138 -12.46 4.25 -2.91
CA GLU A 138 -11.12 3.80 -3.30
C GLU A 138 -10.16 4.05 -2.14
N MET A 139 -9.21 3.14 -1.92
CA MET A 139 -8.16 3.33 -0.90
C MET A 139 -6.79 3.00 -1.46
N THR A 140 -5.79 3.77 -1.02
CA THR A 140 -4.38 3.43 -1.15
C THR A 140 -3.71 3.38 0.21
N MET A 141 -2.69 2.53 0.37
CA MET A 141 -2.00 2.36 1.65
C MET A 141 -0.49 2.31 1.47
N THR A 142 0.22 2.79 2.49
CA THR A 142 1.67 2.59 2.62
C THR A 142 1.93 1.83 3.91
N ALA A 143 2.67 0.72 3.82
CA ALA A 143 3.01 -0.13 4.95
C ALA A 143 4.53 -0.29 5.11
N ALA A 144 5.00 -0.51 6.33
CA ALA A 144 6.37 -0.93 6.59
C ALA A 144 6.54 -2.41 6.22
N VAL A 145 7.68 -2.76 5.62
CA VAL A 145 8.06 -4.15 5.34
C VAL A 145 9.29 -4.48 6.18
N LYS A 146 9.20 -5.56 6.96
CA LYS A 146 10.34 -6.02 7.77
C LYS A 146 11.51 -6.37 6.86
N LYS A 147 12.67 -5.76 7.10
CA LYS A 147 13.92 -6.20 6.47
C LYS A 147 14.20 -7.64 6.92
N LYS A 148 14.50 -8.50 5.96
CA LYS A 148 15.08 -9.81 6.25
C LYS A 148 16.51 -9.66 6.74
#